data_ee3039e009e019f3551429f0a28289cb
#
_entry.id   ee3039e009e019f3551429f0a28289cb
#
_cell.length_a   1.000
_cell.length_b   1.000
_cell.length_c   1.000
_cell.angle_alpha   90.00
_cell.angle_beta   90.00
_cell.angle_gamma   90.00
#
_symmetry.space_group_name_H-M   'P 1'
#
loop_
_entity.id
_entity.type
_entity.pdbx_description
1 polymer ?
#
loop_
_entity_poly.entity_id
_entity_poly.type
_entity_poly.pdbx_seq_one_letter_code
_entity_poly.pdbx_strand_id
1 'polypeptide(L)'
;MKQLLGLSQGYATTVNSASTPITHGGMMIINMQGDMKDLFDAMSEEHEAGTGHSSALIKILPDGSDVFVAQETWNSYKSMLRIQKKYVLKYKTIPNTDTTIKGHTMSFSSYPGVLSSGDNFYITSANLVTQETTIGVSNKDLWQFVSPTGQ
;
A
#
# COMPACT_ATOMS: atom_id res chain seq x y z
N MET A 1 -2.60 -6.94 11.35
CA MET A 1 -3.48 -8.06 11.75
C MET A 1 -4.92 -7.64 12.01
N LYS A 2 -5.25 -6.73 12.96
CA LYS A 2 -6.64 -6.36 13.29
C LYS A 2 -7.44 -5.79 12.10
N GLN A 3 -6.82 -5.02 11.22
CA GLN A 3 -7.48 -4.47 10.03
C GLN A 3 -7.87 -5.57 9.03
N LEU A 4 -6.98 -6.53 8.77
CA LEU A 4 -7.27 -7.67 7.89
C LEU A 4 -8.39 -8.54 8.46
N LEU A 5 -8.40 -8.76 9.78
CA LEU A 5 -9.49 -9.48 10.44
C LEU A 5 -10.82 -8.74 10.26
N GLY A 6 -10.82 -7.40 10.44
CA GLY A 6 -12.00 -6.57 10.21
C GLY A 6 -12.51 -6.64 8.77
N LEU A 7 -11.62 -6.63 7.77
CA LEU A 7 -12.00 -6.83 6.37
C LEU A 7 -12.65 -8.20 6.14
N SER A 8 -12.04 -9.27 6.66
CA SER A 8 -12.58 -10.63 6.52
C SER A 8 -13.95 -10.77 7.16
N GLN A 9 -14.13 -10.22 8.35
CA GLN A 9 -15.41 -10.23 9.06
C GLN A 9 -16.48 -9.41 8.33
N GLY A 10 -16.14 -8.19 7.88
CA GLY A 10 -17.06 -7.34 7.12
C GLY A 10 -17.49 -7.99 5.81
N TYR A 11 -16.56 -8.62 5.09
CA TYR A 11 -16.85 -9.35 3.88
C TYR A 11 -17.80 -10.53 4.15
N ALA A 12 -17.53 -11.32 5.17
CA ALA A 12 -18.35 -12.50 5.52
C ALA A 12 -19.80 -12.13 5.86
N THR A 13 -20.05 -10.92 6.37
CA THR A 13 -21.42 -10.47 6.70
C THR A 13 -22.22 -10.00 5.48
N THR A 14 -21.52 -9.69 4.36
CA THR A 14 -22.16 -9.09 3.17
C THR A 14 -22.28 -10.05 1.99
N VAL A 15 -21.56 -11.19 2.04
CA VAL A 15 -21.54 -12.16 0.95
C VAL A 15 -22.83 -12.98 0.91
N ASN A 16 -23.50 -12.94 -0.23
CA ASN A 16 -24.63 -13.82 -0.49
C ASN A 16 -24.15 -15.28 -0.66
N SER A 17 -25.01 -16.24 -0.34
CA SER A 17 -24.74 -17.68 -0.45
C SER A 17 -24.34 -18.17 -1.87
N ALA A 18 -24.49 -17.32 -2.88
CA ALA A 18 -24.14 -17.61 -4.28
C ALA A 18 -22.68 -17.28 -4.65
N SER A 19 -21.94 -16.56 -3.81
CA SER A 19 -20.54 -16.18 -4.06
C SER A 19 -19.57 -17.03 -3.24
N THR A 20 -18.45 -17.39 -3.84
CA THR A 20 -17.38 -18.10 -3.12
C THR A 20 -16.81 -17.19 -2.03
N PRO A 21 -16.88 -17.56 -0.76
CA PRO A 21 -16.38 -16.72 0.31
C PRO A 21 -14.85 -16.60 0.25
N ILE A 22 -14.34 -15.37 0.37
CA ILE A 22 -12.90 -15.16 0.54
C ILE A 22 -12.56 -15.45 2.00
N THR A 23 -11.67 -16.39 2.21
CA THR A 23 -11.18 -16.73 3.56
C THR A 23 -10.28 -15.63 4.13
N HIS A 24 -9.97 -15.68 5.42
CA HIS A 24 -8.99 -14.78 6.03
C HIS A 24 -7.61 -14.88 5.34
N GLY A 25 -7.16 -16.10 5.00
CA GLY A 25 -5.94 -16.31 4.22
C GLY A 25 -6.00 -15.69 2.83
N GLY A 26 -7.13 -15.83 2.14
CA GLY A 26 -7.36 -15.16 0.84
C GLY A 26 -7.28 -13.64 0.95
N MET A 27 -7.83 -13.05 2.01
CA MET A 27 -7.75 -11.61 2.28
C MET A 27 -6.30 -11.17 2.58
N MET A 28 -5.51 -12.00 3.25
CA MET A 28 -4.07 -11.75 3.44
C MET A 28 -3.34 -11.75 2.10
N ILE A 29 -3.57 -12.74 1.24
CA ILE A 29 -2.92 -12.83 -0.08
C ILE A 29 -3.24 -11.60 -0.92
N ILE A 30 -4.49 -11.15 -0.94
CA ILE A 30 -4.89 -9.91 -1.63
C ILE A 30 -4.08 -8.70 -1.14
N ASN A 31 -3.78 -8.63 0.15
CA ASN A 31 -3.02 -7.52 0.72
C ASN A 31 -1.49 -7.67 0.63
N MET A 32 -1.00 -8.84 0.24
CA MET A 32 0.43 -9.12 0.01
C MET A 32 0.85 -8.95 -1.46
N GLN A 33 0.00 -8.42 -2.32
CA GLN A 33 0.28 -8.34 -3.77
C GLN A 33 1.61 -7.64 -4.09
N GLY A 34 1.95 -6.59 -3.35
CA GLY A 34 3.23 -5.89 -3.52
C GLY A 34 4.45 -6.78 -3.24
N ASP A 35 4.35 -7.62 -2.21
CA ASP A 35 5.45 -8.47 -1.77
C ASP A 35 5.55 -9.77 -2.59
N MET A 36 4.42 -10.20 -3.17
CA MET A 36 4.36 -11.50 -3.88
C MET A 36 5.31 -11.56 -5.08
N LYS A 37 5.44 -10.46 -5.83
CA LYS A 37 6.35 -10.41 -6.96
C LYS A 37 7.80 -10.61 -6.50
N ASP A 38 8.21 -9.89 -5.47
CA ASP A 38 9.56 -9.96 -4.93
C ASP A 38 9.86 -11.35 -4.35
N LEU A 39 8.86 -11.96 -3.69
CA LEU A 39 8.97 -13.33 -3.20
C LEU A 39 9.14 -14.34 -4.33
N PHE A 40 8.35 -14.23 -5.41
CA PHE A 40 8.50 -15.11 -6.57
C PHE A 40 9.87 -14.92 -7.23
N ASP A 41 10.31 -13.68 -7.42
CA ASP A 41 11.61 -13.36 -8.01
C ASP A 41 12.76 -13.91 -7.14
N ALA A 42 12.63 -13.87 -5.82
CA ALA A 42 13.62 -14.43 -4.88
C ALA A 42 13.68 -15.97 -4.92
N MET A 43 12.55 -16.62 -5.18
CA MET A 43 12.44 -18.09 -5.21
C MET A 43 12.71 -18.67 -6.61
N SER A 44 12.69 -17.87 -7.66
CA SER A 44 12.96 -18.32 -9.03
C SER A 44 14.46 -18.37 -9.31
N GLU A 45 14.86 -19.26 -10.21
CA GLU A 45 16.25 -19.32 -10.70
C GLU A 45 16.54 -18.22 -11.72
N GLU A 46 15.50 -17.75 -12.42
CA GLU A 46 15.58 -16.65 -13.39
C GLU A 46 15.26 -15.31 -12.71
N HIS A 47 16.21 -14.39 -12.78
CA HIS A 47 16.05 -13.02 -12.29
C HIS A 47 15.77 -12.08 -13.45
N GLU A 48 14.55 -11.55 -13.51
CA GLU A 48 14.34 -10.25 -14.13
C GLU A 48 14.44 -9.17 -13.04
N ALA A 49 15.41 -8.28 -13.18
CA ALA A 49 15.46 -7.08 -12.35
C ALA A 49 14.13 -6.34 -12.51
N GLY A 50 13.41 -6.15 -11.40
CA GLY A 50 12.09 -5.56 -11.43
C GLY A 50 12.10 -4.21 -12.15
N THR A 51 11.45 -4.14 -13.29
CA THR A 51 11.20 -2.88 -13.98
C THR A 51 10.15 -2.12 -13.18
N GLY A 52 10.50 -0.97 -12.65
CA GLY A 52 9.55 -0.10 -11.97
C GLY A 52 8.36 0.23 -12.89
N HIS A 53 7.17 0.23 -12.33
CA HIS A 53 5.93 0.55 -13.03
C HIS A 53 5.36 1.91 -12.61
N SER A 54 6.24 2.88 -12.30
CA SER A 54 5.81 4.19 -11.82
C SER A 54 6.75 5.31 -12.26
N SER A 55 6.17 6.50 -12.39
CA SER A 55 6.88 7.76 -12.58
C SER A 55 6.40 8.79 -11.58
N ALA A 56 7.30 9.63 -11.09
CA ALA A 56 7.00 10.69 -10.15
C ALA A 56 7.43 12.04 -10.68
N LEU A 57 6.65 13.07 -10.38
CA LEU A 57 6.97 14.46 -10.69
C LEU A 57 6.80 15.31 -9.43
N ILE A 58 7.83 16.09 -9.10
CA ILE A 58 7.76 17.12 -8.08
C ILE A 58 8.16 18.43 -8.76
N LYS A 59 7.25 19.40 -8.75
CA LYS A 59 7.48 20.72 -9.36
C LYS A 59 7.22 21.81 -8.34
N ILE A 60 8.25 22.57 -8.03
CA ILE A 60 8.15 23.78 -7.20
C ILE A 60 7.98 24.97 -8.15
N LEU A 61 7.02 25.86 -7.88
CA LEU A 61 6.89 27.09 -8.62
C LEU A 61 8.10 28.01 -8.39
N PRO A 62 8.53 28.79 -9.39
CA PRO A 62 9.73 29.61 -9.28
C PRO A 62 9.71 30.62 -8.14
N ASP A 63 8.54 31.10 -7.75
CA ASP A 63 8.31 32.04 -6.66
C ASP A 63 8.11 31.34 -5.30
N GLY A 64 8.17 29.99 -5.27
CA GLY A 64 7.97 29.20 -4.06
C GLY A 64 6.53 29.20 -3.51
N SER A 65 5.56 29.71 -4.27
CA SER A 65 4.18 29.85 -3.80
C SER A 65 3.45 28.50 -3.71
N ASP A 66 3.86 27.48 -4.47
CA ASP A 66 3.21 26.18 -4.47
C ASP A 66 4.15 25.05 -4.91
N VAL A 67 3.77 23.80 -4.56
CA VAL A 67 4.46 22.58 -4.93
C VAL A 67 3.46 21.61 -5.54
N PHE A 68 3.68 21.21 -6.76
CA PHE A 68 2.91 20.16 -7.44
C PHE A 68 3.61 18.83 -7.28
N VAL A 69 2.87 17.82 -6.83
CA VAL A 69 3.36 16.46 -6.68
C VAL A 69 2.43 15.53 -7.43
N ALA A 70 2.97 14.73 -8.33
CA ALA A 70 2.20 13.76 -9.10
C ALA A 70 2.93 12.42 -9.15
N GLN A 71 2.16 11.36 -9.15
CA GLN A 71 2.64 9.99 -9.36
C GLN A 71 1.78 9.32 -10.41
N GLU A 72 2.41 8.60 -11.29
CA GLU A 72 1.78 7.75 -12.28
C GLU A 72 2.24 6.31 -12.07
N THR A 73 1.28 5.39 -12.07
CA THR A 73 1.52 3.96 -11.98
C THR A 73 0.82 3.27 -13.14
N TRP A 74 1.53 2.39 -13.84
CA TRP A 74 0.96 1.61 -14.93
C TRP A 74 1.08 0.11 -14.66
N ASN A 75 0.12 -0.64 -15.17
CA ASN A 75 0.07 -2.08 -15.07
C ASN A 75 -0.83 -2.64 -16.19
N SER A 76 -1.11 -3.93 -16.17
CA SER A 76 -2.06 -4.53 -17.12
C SER A 76 -3.46 -3.92 -16.98
N TYR A 77 -4.22 -3.89 -18.07
CA TYR A 77 -5.62 -3.40 -18.06
C TYR A 77 -6.51 -4.14 -17.06
N LYS A 78 -6.20 -5.40 -16.75
CA LYS A 78 -6.94 -6.21 -15.77
C LYS A 78 -6.82 -5.68 -14.33
N SER A 79 -5.78 -4.92 -14.03
CA SER A 79 -5.50 -4.35 -12.70
C SER A 79 -5.79 -2.85 -12.60
N MET A 80 -6.59 -2.29 -13.52
CA MET A 80 -6.87 -0.85 -13.56
C MET A 80 -8.01 -0.39 -12.66
N LEU A 81 -8.72 -1.28 -11.99
CA LEU A 81 -9.76 -0.88 -11.05
C LEU A 81 -9.13 -0.10 -9.88
N ARG A 82 -9.59 1.12 -9.68
CA ARG A 82 -9.13 2.01 -8.59
C ARG A 82 -10.29 2.49 -7.75
N ILE A 83 -10.04 2.61 -6.47
CA ILE A 83 -10.94 3.21 -5.48
C ILE A 83 -10.16 4.31 -4.77
N GLN A 84 -10.67 5.53 -4.80
CA GLN A 84 -10.15 6.59 -3.97
C GLN A 84 -10.57 6.36 -2.53
N LYS A 85 -9.60 6.24 -1.63
CA LYS A 85 -9.84 6.04 -0.20
C LYS A 85 -9.42 7.27 0.59
N LYS A 86 -10.20 7.55 1.62
CA LYS A 86 -9.87 8.54 2.64
C LYS A 86 -10.02 7.89 4.00
N TYR A 87 -8.92 7.77 4.72
CA TYR A 87 -8.91 7.28 6.10
C TYR A 87 -8.82 8.45 7.06
N VAL A 88 -9.64 8.40 8.11
CA VAL A 88 -9.59 9.35 9.22
C VAL A 88 -9.37 8.54 10.49
N LEU A 89 -8.11 8.40 10.89
CA LEU A 89 -7.67 7.54 11.97
C LEU A 89 -7.11 8.41 13.11
N LYS A 90 -7.98 8.82 14.01
CA LYS A 90 -7.61 9.72 15.13
C LYS A 90 -6.82 8.99 16.21
N TYR A 91 -5.71 8.36 15.81
CA TYR A 91 -4.80 7.75 16.77
C TYR A 91 -4.17 8.81 17.68
N LYS A 92 -3.92 8.42 18.91
CA LYS A 92 -3.26 9.25 19.91
C LYS A 92 -1.76 8.98 19.91
N THR A 93 -0.96 10.02 20.07
CA THR A 93 0.51 9.88 20.24
C THR A 93 0.86 9.24 21.58
N ILE A 94 0.05 9.51 22.59
CA ILE A 94 0.19 8.97 23.95
C ILE A 94 -1.18 8.45 24.37
N PRO A 95 -1.29 7.23 24.91
CA PRO A 95 -2.55 6.71 25.42
C PRO A 95 -3.17 7.67 26.46
N ASN A 96 -4.49 7.78 26.44
CA ASN A 96 -5.27 8.60 27.39
C ASN A 96 -4.98 10.12 27.34
N THR A 97 -4.45 10.64 26.26
CA THR A 97 -4.32 12.08 26.00
C THR A 97 -5.23 12.52 24.86
N ASP A 98 -5.47 13.82 24.76
CA ASP A 98 -6.20 14.38 23.62
C ASP A 98 -5.33 14.67 22.40
N THR A 99 -4.04 14.36 22.49
CA THR A 99 -3.07 14.61 21.42
C THR A 99 -3.22 13.62 20.29
N THR A 100 -3.93 14.01 19.23
CA THR A 100 -4.04 13.22 18.00
C THR A 100 -2.77 13.38 17.16
N ILE A 101 -2.32 12.30 16.50
CA ILE A 101 -1.20 12.35 15.56
C ILE A 101 -1.48 13.36 14.44
N LYS A 102 -0.45 14.08 14.03
CA LYS A 102 -0.52 14.86 12.78
C LYS A 102 -0.79 13.92 11.63
N GLY A 103 -1.16 14.14 10.54
CA GLY A 103 -1.37 13.12 9.47
C GLY A 103 -2.43 12.06 9.76
N HIS A 104 -3.34 12.29 10.70
CA HIS A 104 -4.43 11.37 11.07
C HIS A 104 -5.44 11.13 9.95
N THR A 105 -5.47 12.00 8.94
CA THR A 105 -6.24 11.82 7.73
C THR A 105 -5.29 11.58 6.58
N MET A 106 -5.56 10.55 5.79
CA MET A 106 -4.81 10.24 4.57
C MET A 106 -5.73 9.91 3.42
N SER A 107 -5.38 10.36 2.23
CA SER A 107 -6.09 10.07 0.98
C SER A 107 -5.13 9.40 0.01
N PHE A 108 -5.60 8.37 -0.68
CA PHE A 108 -4.80 7.58 -1.61
C PHE A 108 -5.68 6.77 -2.56
N SER A 109 -5.13 6.42 -3.71
CA SER A 109 -5.73 5.46 -4.63
C SER A 109 -5.44 4.03 -4.15
N SER A 110 -6.41 3.15 -4.26
CA SER A 110 -6.28 1.76 -3.82
C SER A 110 -7.23 0.85 -4.61
N TYR A 111 -7.46 -0.34 -4.10
CA TYR A 111 -8.32 -1.37 -4.70
C TYR A 111 -9.34 -1.87 -3.69
N PRO A 112 -10.44 -2.53 -4.14
CA PRO A 112 -11.34 -3.23 -3.24
C PRO A 112 -10.60 -4.26 -2.37
N GLY A 113 -10.86 -4.25 -1.07
CA GLY A 113 -10.27 -5.22 -0.13
C GLY A 113 -8.79 -5.04 0.18
N VAL A 114 -8.11 -4.03 -0.39
CA VAL A 114 -6.69 -3.73 -0.12
C VAL A 114 -6.59 -2.57 0.86
N LEU A 115 -5.73 -2.68 1.85
CA LEU A 115 -5.55 -1.67 2.92
C LEU A 115 -4.61 -0.53 2.52
N SER A 116 -3.67 -0.79 1.62
CA SER A 116 -2.64 0.13 1.18
C SER A 116 -2.88 0.65 -0.24
N SER A 117 -2.05 1.57 -0.68
CA SER A 117 -1.96 2.00 -2.07
C SER A 117 -0.88 1.21 -2.80
N GLY A 118 -1.27 0.38 -3.77
CA GLY A 118 -0.31 -0.23 -4.69
C GLY A 118 0.24 0.77 -5.72
N ASP A 119 -0.34 1.96 -5.78
CA ASP A 119 0.19 3.08 -6.58
C ASP A 119 1.27 3.86 -5.83
N ASN A 120 1.52 3.51 -4.57
CA ASN A 120 2.60 4.06 -3.74
C ASN A 120 2.54 5.59 -3.59
N PHE A 121 1.33 6.13 -3.44
CA PHE A 121 1.10 7.55 -3.33
C PHE A 121 0.08 7.86 -2.23
N TYR A 122 0.47 8.72 -1.27
CA TYR A 122 -0.39 9.13 -0.17
C TYR A 122 -0.30 10.63 0.07
N ILE A 123 -1.43 11.26 0.35
CA ILE A 123 -1.53 12.65 0.81
C ILE A 123 -2.06 12.63 2.24
N THR A 124 -1.41 13.32 3.15
CA THR A 124 -1.78 13.34 4.56
C THR A 124 -2.18 14.73 5.05
N SER A 125 -2.97 14.79 6.12
CA SER A 125 -3.34 16.05 6.78
C SER A 125 -2.17 16.74 7.52
N ALA A 126 -0.99 16.14 7.49
CA ALA A 126 0.24 16.77 7.96
C ALA A 126 0.94 17.62 6.89
N ASN A 127 0.28 17.87 5.74
CA ASN A 127 0.87 18.51 4.56
C ASN A 127 2.07 17.75 3.99
N LEU A 128 2.05 16.43 4.11
CA LEU A 128 3.05 15.56 3.52
C LEU A 128 2.42 14.74 2.38
N VAL A 129 3.17 14.64 1.30
CA VAL A 129 2.92 13.69 0.22
C VAL A 129 4.04 12.65 0.25
N THR A 130 3.68 11.38 0.22
CA THR A 130 4.65 10.29 0.12
C THR A 130 4.53 9.65 -1.25
N GLN A 131 5.67 9.40 -1.85
CA GLN A 131 5.81 8.69 -3.12
C GLN A 131 6.84 7.60 -2.93
N GLU A 132 6.58 6.45 -3.51
CA GLU A 132 7.47 5.30 -3.45
C GLU A 132 7.59 4.67 -4.85
N THR A 133 8.74 4.12 -5.15
CA THR A 133 8.96 3.27 -6.32
C THR A 133 9.88 2.12 -5.94
N THR A 134 9.71 1.00 -6.60
CA THR A 134 10.51 -0.21 -6.36
C THR A 134 11.93 -0.02 -6.90
N ILE A 135 12.91 -0.40 -6.09
CA ILE A 135 14.31 -0.55 -6.51
C ILE A 135 14.60 -2.04 -6.61
N GLY A 136 15.00 -2.51 -7.80
CA GLY A 136 15.39 -3.90 -7.99
C GLY A 136 16.70 -4.20 -7.25
N VAL A 137 16.70 -5.29 -6.48
CA VAL A 137 17.90 -5.78 -5.78
C VAL A 137 18.26 -7.17 -6.32
N SER A 138 19.40 -7.28 -6.98
CA SER A 138 19.87 -8.53 -7.59
C SER A 138 20.60 -9.46 -6.60
N ASN A 139 21.06 -8.94 -5.46
CA ASN A 139 21.78 -9.74 -4.47
C ASN A 139 20.79 -10.55 -3.61
N LYS A 140 20.68 -11.85 -3.92
CA LYS A 140 19.81 -12.79 -3.18
C LYS A 140 20.22 -13.01 -1.73
N ASP A 141 21.48 -12.83 -1.38
CA ASP A 141 21.95 -13.05 -0.01
C ASP A 141 21.33 -12.06 0.99
N LEU A 142 20.81 -10.94 0.51
CA LEU A 142 20.15 -9.95 1.35
C LEU A 142 18.81 -10.44 1.92
N TRP A 143 18.20 -11.48 1.34
CA TRP A 143 16.97 -12.06 1.88
C TRP A 143 17.12 -12.63 3.29
N GLN A 144 18.35 -13.02 3.69
CA GLN A 144 18.62 -13.45 5.06
C GLN A 144 18.30 -12.39 6.11
N PHE A 145 18.27 -11.11 5.72
CA PHE A 145 17.96 -9.98 6.61
C PHE A 145 16.47 -9.63 6.67
N VAL A 146 15.64 -10.23 5.82
CA VAL A 146 14.19 -10.06 5.80
C VAL A 146 13.51 -11.04 6.76
N SER A 147 14.16 -11.42 7.82
CA SER A 147 13.53 -12.19 8.90
C SER A 147 12.73 -11.25 9.81
N PRO A 148 11.49 -11.58 10.16
CA PRO A 148 10.83 -10.91 11.25
C PRO A 148 11.64 -11.21 12.52
N THR A 149 12.53 -10.30 12.88
CA THR A 149 13.10 -10.30 14.22
C THR A 149 11.92 -10.06 15.16
N GLY A 150 11.62 -11.06 15.99
CA GLY A 150 10.54 -10.94 16.95
C GLY A 150 10.73 -9.69 17.81
N GLN A 151 9.92 -8.70 17.55
CA GLN A 151 9.72 -7.53 18.40
C GLN A 151 8.40 -7.67 19.12
#